data_00d5518f1bb963130a36ea9d0708df25
#
_entry.id   00d5518f1bb963130a36ea9d0708df25
#
_cell.length_a   1.000
_cell.length_b   1.000
_cell.length_c   1.000
_cell.angle_alpha   90.00
_cell.angle_beta   90.00
_cell.angle_gamma   90.00
#
_symmetry.space_group_name_H-M   'P 1'
#
loop_
_entity.id
_entity.type
_entity.pdbx_description
1 polymer ?
#
loop_
_entity_poly.entity_id
_entity_poly.type
_entity_poly.pdbx_seq_one_letter_code
_entity_poly.pdbx_strand_id
1 'polypeptide(L)'
;MARIHGQGPAEQINVYNLETAVAPHVYNNDRRYVVLVVDMLHDFVYGKIKCDRAVPMIPRSGELIDSARGAGVPVLYSNDSHTRKDFEIERWGEHAMRGTKGARVIGELRPRKKDVQIPKTTYSSFFNTRLERELKRTHDGKGPNTLIISGLHTDCCVRHTTADAFFRGYETIIAEDAVNSFTELQYRTGLQYLKFWYLADTLPTKKISKLF
;
A
#
# COMPACT_ATOMS: atom_id res chain seq x y z
N MET A 1 -41.36 20.03 32.51
CA MET A 1 -40.75 20.42 31.23
C MET A 1 -39.45 21.14 31.53
N ALA A 2 -38.31 20.44 31.49
CA ALA A 2 -36.99 21.02 31.66
C ALA A 2 -36.39 21.25 30.28
N ARG A 3 -36.09 22.48 29.94
CA ARG A 3 -35.41 22.89 28.72
C ARG A 3 -33.92 22.51 28.85
N ILE A 4 -33.44 21.63 28.00
CA ILE A 4 -32.01 21.37 27.83
C ILE A 4 -31.48 22.50 26.92
N HIS A 5 -30.80 23.48 27.51
CA HIS A 5 -30.07 24.51 26.80
C HIS A 5 -28.59 24.10 26.71
N GLY A 6 -28.00 24.32 25.55
CA GLY A 6 -26.55 24.49 25.36
C GLY A 6 -25.86 23.35 24.64
N GLN A 7 -26.06 23.23 23.33
CA GLN A 7 -25.00 22.72 22.47
C GLN A 7 -24.17 23.94 22.09
N GLY A 8 -23.06 24.12 22.80
CA GLY A 8 -21.93 24.90 22.28
C GLY A 8 -21.42 24.28 20.98
N PRO A 9 -20.71 25.03 20.12
CA PRO A 9 -20.13 24.45 18.92
C PRO A 9 -19.30 23.24 19.34
N ALA A 10 -19.60 22.08 18.73
CA ALA A 10 -18.79 20.88 18.93
C ALA A 10 -17.33 21.28 18.63
N GLU A 11 -16.49 21.30 19.66
CA GLU A 11 -15.04 21.36 19.44
C GLU A 11 -14.71 20.24 18.47
N GLN A 12 -14.28 20.61 17.28
CA GLN A 12 -13.67 19.66 16.36
C GLN A 12 -12.41 19.18 17.05
N ILE A 13 -12.52 18.07 17.77
CA ILE A 13 -11.36 17.37 18.29
C ILE A 13 -10.52 17.02 17.07
N ASN A 14 -9.46 17.78 16.86
CA ASN A 14 -8.47 17.45 15.82
C ASN A 14 -7.69 16.24 16.31
N VAL A 15 -8.30 15.06 16.12
CA VAL A 15 -7.80 13.76 16.60
C VAL A 15 -6.41 13.43 16.02
N TYR A 16 -5.96 14.19 15.06
CA TYR A 16 -4.73 13.93 14.30
C TYR A 16 -3.60 14.95 14.53
N ASN A 17 -3.68 15.75 15.59
CA ASN A 17 -2.58 16.64 15.94
C ASN A 17 -1.48 15.86 16.69
N LEU A 18 -0.64 15.17 15.91
CA LEU A 18 0.41 14.26 16.41
C LEU A 18 1.74 14.93 16.71
N GLU A 19 1.87 16.23 16.51
CA GLU A 19 3.16 16.92 16.69
C GLU A 19 3.76 16.79 18.12
N THR A 20 2.97 16.28 19.07
CA THR A 20 3.40 16.22 20.48
C THR A 20 3.50 14.81 21.08
N ALA A 21 3.11 13.75 20.39
CA ALA A 21 2.94 12.43 21.03
C ALA A 21 3.92 11.34 20.60
N VAL A 22 4.62 11.49 19.48
CA VAL A 22 5.53 10.45 18.96
C VAL A 22 6.95 11.00 18.92
N ALA A 23 7.86 10.35 19.67
CA ALA A 23 9.27 10.65 19.54
C ALA A 23 9.73 10.47 18.08
N PRO A 24 10.57 11.37 17.55
CA PRO A 24 11.09 11.21 16.21
C PRO A 24 11.75 9.84 16.08
N HIS A 25 11.30 9.07 15.09
CA HIS A 25 11.84 7.75 14.86
C HIS A 25 13.31 7.85 14.45
N VAL A 26 14.20 7.29 15.27
CA VAL A 26 15.63 7.21 14.94
C VAL A 26 15.80 6.03 13.98
N TYR A 27 15.86 6.31 12.71
CA TYR A 27 16.10 5.30 11.69
C TYR A 27 17.47 4.64 11.90
N ASN A 28 17.47 3.33 12.00
CA ASN A 28 18.69 2.54 12.00
C ASN A 28 19.42 2.73 10.65
N ASN A 29 20.76 2.91 10.68
CA ASN A 29 21.59 3.08 9.49
C ASN A 29 21.64 1.82 8.60
N ASP A 30 21.19 0.64 9.09
CA ASP A 30 21.12 -0.62 8.34
C ASP A 30 19.70 -0.81 7.75
N ARG A 31 19.26 0.09 6.88
CA ARG A 31 17.98 -0.06 6.19
C ARG A 31 18.08 -1.03 5.02
N ARG A 32 17.27 -2.05 5.08
CA ARG A 32 17.06 -3.04 4.02
C ARG A 32 15.67 -2.87 3.44
N TYR A 33 15.61 -2.23 2.28
CA TYR A 33 14.35 -1.89 1.62
C TYR A 33 13.82 -3.01 0.76
N VAL A 34 12.50 -3.11 0.69
CA VAL A 34 11.76 -3.83 -0.36
C VAL A 34 10.67 -2.90 -0.88
N VAL A 35 10.52 -2.80 -2.20
CA VAL A 35 9.36 -2.14 -2.80
C VAL A 35 8.25 -3.15 -3.01
N LEU A 36 7.07 -2.87 -2.43
CA LEU A 36 5.86 -3.68 -2.56
C LEU A 36 4.82 -2.90 -3.37
N VAL A 37 4.53 -3.40 -4.57
CA VAL A 37 3.52 -2.83 -5.47
C VAL A 37 2.22 -3.59 -5.26
N VAL A 38 1.16 -2.88 -4.82
CA VAL A 38 -0.13 -3.47 -4.45
C VAL A 38 -1.17 -3.15 -5.51
N ASP A 39 -1.74 -4.20 -6.10
CA ASP A 39 -2.95 -4.16 -6.92
C ASP A 39 -2.98 -3.16 -8.10
N MET A 40 -1.84 -2.91 -8.73
CA MET A 40 -1.80 -2.14 -9.98
C MET A 40 -2.24 -3.02 -11.16
N LEU A 41 -3.49 -3.52 -11.04
CA LEU A 41 -4.10 -4.49 -11.95
C LEU A 41 -4.98 -3.83 -12.99
N HIS A 42 -5.17 -4.53 -14.12
CA HIS A 42 -6.03 -4.05 -15.20
C HIS A 42 -7.46 -3.74 -14.72
N ASP A 43 -8.06 -4.58 -13.87
CA ASP A 43 -9.43 -4.36 -13.40
C ASP A 43 -9.55 -3.15 -12.47
N PHE A 44 -8.50 -2.80 -11.75
CA PHE A 44 -8.48 -1.64 -10.84
C PHE A 44 -8.08 -0.32 -11.52
N VAL A 45 -7.35 -0.39 -12.62
CA VAL A 45 -6.91 0.82 -13.34
C VAL A 45 -7.82 1.13 -14.53
N TYR A 46 -8.22 0.09 -15.30
CA TYR A 46 -8.93 0.26 -16.57
C TYR A 46 -10.21 -0.56 -16.68
N GLY A 47 -10.47 -1.50 -15.75
CA GLY A 47 -11.48 -2.53 -15.89
C GLY A 47 -12.65 -2.39 -14.91
N LYS A 48 -13.04 -3.52 -14.31
CA LYS A 48 -14.33 -3.70 -13.61
C LYS A 48 -14.50 -2.87 -12.34
N ILE A 49 -13.42 -2.65 -11.57
CA ILE A 49 -13.43 -1.81 -10.36
C ILE A 49 -12.46 -0.64 -10.59
N LYS A 50 -12.73 0.10 -11.65
CA LYS A 50 -11.87 1.18 -12.12
C LYS A 50 -11.75 2.32 -11.10
N CYS A 51 -10.51 2.67 -10.79
CA CYS A 51 -10.13 3.85 -10.04
C CYS A 51 -9.48 4.87 -10.98
N ASP A 52 -10.23 5.90 -11.42
CA ASP A 52 -9.70 6.91 -12.34
C ASP A 52 -8.46 7.63 -11.80
N ARG A 53 -8.37 7.73 -10.49
CA ARG A 53 -7.25 8.35 -9.78
C ARG A 53 -5.97 7.49 -9.79
N ALA A 54 -6.04 6.25 -10.27
CA ALA A 54 -4.87 5.39 -10.46
C ALA A 54 -4.01 5.82 -11.65
N VAL A 55 -4.64 6.34 -12.72
CA VAL A 55 -3.93 6.67 -13.96
C VAL A 55 -2.83 7.73 -13.76
N PRO A 56 -3.08 8.86 -13.07
CA PRO A 56 -2.05 9.88 -12.83
C PRO A 56 -0.85 9.39 -12.00
N MET A 57 -1.00 8.33 -11.20
CA MET A 57 0.10 7.82 -10.38
C MET A 57 1.00 6.81 -11.11
N ILE A 58 0.61 6.31 -12.28
CA ILE A 58 1.39 5.31 -13.03
C ILE A 58 2.83 5.74 -13.30
N PRO A 59 3.10 6.97 -13.80
CA PRO A 59 4.48 7.40 -14.02
C PRO A 59 5.32 7.38 -12.74
N ARG A 60 4.76 7.79 -11.60
CA ARG A 60 5.47 7.79 -10.31
C ARG A 60 5.75 6.38 -9.81
N SER A 61 4.78 5.49 -9.95
CA SER A 61 4.97 4.06 -9.65
C SER A 61 6.08 3.46 -10.53
N GLY A 62 6.12 3.79 -11.82
CA GLY A 62 7.18 3.36 -12.73
C GLY A 62 8.57 3.88 -12.33
N GLU A 63 8.69 5.18 -12.03
CA GLU A 63 9.92 5.81 -11.54
C GLU A 63 10.44 5.11 -10.26
N LEU A 64 9.56 4.85 -9.30
CA LEU A 64 9.91 4.15 -8.07
C LEU A 64 10.44 2.73 -8.34
N ILE A 65 9.70 1.97 -9.14
CA ILE A 65 10.05 0.58 -9.50
C ILE A 65 11.40 0.53 -10.24
N ASP A 66 11.61 1.42 -11.20
CA ASP A 66 12.86 1.43 -11.98
C ASP A 66 14.05 1.91 -11.14
N SER A 67 13.84 2.88 -10.24
CA SER A 67 14.87 3.30 -9.29
C SER A 67 15.27 2.16 -8.34
N ALA A 68 14.30 1.45 -7.76
CA ALA A 68 14.54 0.29 -6.91
C ALA A 68 15.34 -0.79 -7.64
N ARG A 69 14.92 -1.14 -8.86
CA ARG A 69 15.63 -2.12 -9.70
C ARG A 69 17.06 -1.70 -10.04
N GLY A 70 17.26 -0.41 -10.34
CA GLY A 70 18.58 0.16 -10.62
C GLY A 70 19.53 0.08 -9.44
N ALA A 71 19.02 0.21 -8.23
CA ALA A 71 19.77 0.12 -6.99
C ALA A 71 19.88 -1.31 -6.40
N GLY A 72 19.30 -2.31 -7.08
CA GLY A 72 19.29 -3.68 -6.58
C GLY A 72 18.31 -3.94 -5.43
N VAL A 73 17.40 -2.99 -5.16
CA VAL A 73 16.33 -3.15 -4.16
C VAL A 73 15.27 -4.11 -4.71
N PRO A 74 14.91 -5.17 -3.98
CA PRO A 74 13.92 -6.14 -4.44
C PRO A 74 12.55 -5.50 -4.65
N VAL A 75 11.88 -5.87 -5.77
CA VAL A 75 10.53 -5.44 -6.09
C VAL A 75 9.60 -6.64 -6.04
N LEU A 76 8.56 -6.54 -5.22
CA LEU A 76 7.51 -7.53 -5.06
C LEU A 76 6.16 -6.94 -5.49
N TYR A 77 5.35 -7.74 -6.14
CA TYR A 77 3.99 -7.39 -6.55
C TYR A 77 3.00 -8.25 -5.76
N SER A 78 2.13 -7.61 -5.02
CA SER A 78 1.04 -8.29 -4.31
C SER A 78 -0.29 -7.92 -4.94
N ASN A 79 -0.94 -8.91 -5.52
CA ASN A 79 -2.05 -8.67 -6.43
C ASN A 79 -3.23 -9.59 -6.14
N ASP A 80 -4.43 -9.05 -6.22
CA ASP A 80 -5.64 -9.85 -6.19
C ASP A 80 -5.65 -10.88 -7.33
N SER A 81 -6.03 -12.09 -6.97
CA SER A 81 -6.13 -13.24 -7.88
C SER A 81 -7.25 -14.13 -7.41
N HIS A 82 -8.48 -13.66 -7.61
CA HIS A 82 -9.68 -14.27 -7.07
C HIS A 82 -10.14 -15.53 -7.81
N THR A 83 -10.84 -16.36 -7.07
CA THR A 83 -11.68 -17.43 -7.57
C THR A 83 -13.13 -17.14 -7.19
N ARG A 84 -14.10 -17.84 -7.81
CA ARG A 84 -15.52 -17.67 -7.48
C ARG A 84 -15.89 -18.08 -6.04
N LYS A 85 -14.98 -18.76 -5.34
CA LYS A 85 -15.18 -19.20 -3.95
C LYS A 85 -14.71 -18.17 -2.91
N ASP A 86 -14.06 -17.11 -3.34
CA ASP A 86 -13.53 -16.10 -2.43
C ASP A 86 -14.66 -15.19 -1.94
N PHE A 87 -14.69 -14.97 -0.62
CA PHE A 87 -15.76 -14.19 0.03
C PHE A 87 -15.94 -12.78 -0.56
N GLU A 88 -14.85 -12.15 -0.99
CA GLU A 88 -14.93 -10.80 -1.57
C GLU A 88 -15.75 -10.75 -2.87
N ILE A 89 -15.78 -11.83 -3.63
CA ILE A 89 -16.55 -11.90 -4.88
C ILE A 89 -18.06 -11.72 -4.64
N GLU A 90 -18.56 -12.17 -3.50
CA GLU A 90 -19.96 -11.96 -3.12
C GLU A 90 -20.29 -10.49 -2.85
N ARG A 91 -19.28 -9.69 -2.47
CA ARG A 91 -19.42 -8.27 -2.06
C ARG A 91 -19.13 -7.30 -3.20
N TRP A 92 -18.06 -7.57 -3.94
CA TRP A 92 -17.56 -6.68 -5.00
C TRP A 92 -17.89 -7.14 -6.41
N GLY A 93 -18.48 -8.33 -6.57
CA GLY A 93 -18.64 -8.97 -7.88
C GLY A 93 -17.33 -9.51 -8.44
N GLU A 94 -17.40 -10.18 -9.58
CA GLU A 94 -16.22 -10.77 -10.22
C GLU A 94 -15.26 -9.68 -10.71
N HIS A 95 -14.08 -9.63 -10.11
CA HIS A 95 -12.96 -8.76 -10.48
C HIS A 95 -11.64 -9.48 -10.22
N ALA A 96 -10.58 -9.05 -10.87
CA ALA A 96 -9.22 -9.62 -10.73
C ALA A 96 -9.23 -11.17 -10.70
N MET A 97 -10.10 -11.80 -11.53
CA MET A 97 -10.27 -13.23 -11.56
C MET A 97 -9.01 -13.92 -12.08
N ARG A 98 -8.56 -14.94 -11.36
CA ARG A 98 -7.33 -15.70 -11.69
C ARG A 98 -7.30 -16.14 -13.13
N GLY A 99 -6.17 -15.90 -13.81
CA GLY A 99 -5.95 -16.27 -15.20
C GLY A 99 -6.53 -15.30 -16.23
N THR A 100 -7.34 -14.33 -15.82
CA THR A 100 -7.92 -13.31 -16.73
C THR A 100 -6.98 -12.12 -16.96
N LYS A 101 -7.31 -11.31 -17.96
CA LYS A 101 -6.65 -10.03 -18.19
C LYS A 101 -6.81 -9.09 -16.97
N GLY A 102 -7.97 -9.14 -16.30
CA GLY A 102 -8.31 -8.30 -15.15
C GLY A 102 -7.32 -8.44 -13.98
N ALA A 103 -6.83 -9.67 -13.74
CA ALA A 103 -5.86 -9.97 -12.68
C ALA A 103 -4.40 -9.75 -13.08
N ARG A 104 -4.12 -9.21 -14.27
CA ARG A 104 -2.75 -8.91 -14.70
C ARG A 104 -2.35 -7.51 -14.32
N VAL A 105 -1.11 -7.35 -13.87
CA VAL A 105 -0.51 -6.02 -13.72
C VAL A 105 -0.58 -5.28 -15.05
N ILE A 106 -0.89 -3.99 -14.99
CA ILE A 106 -0.94 -3.13 -16.19
C ILE A 106 0.40 -3.15 -16.94
N GLY A 107 0.33 -2.94 -18.26
CA GLY A 107 1.49 -3.07 -19.14
C GLY A 107 2.64 -2.13 -18.78
N GLU A 108 2.31 -0.93 -18.32
CA GLU A 108 3.23 0.15 -17.93
C GLU A 108 4.10 -0.21 -16.71
N LEU A 109 3.59 -1.07 -15.83
CA LEU A 109 4.27 -1.50 -14.60
C LEU A 109 4.61 -2.98 -14.59
N ARG A 110 4.71 -3.61 -15.76
CA ARG A 110 4.91 -5.05 -15.92
C ARG A 110 6.05 -5.59 -15.05
N PRO A 111 5.79 -6.66 -14.26
CA PRO A 111 6.84 -7.35 -13.53
C PRO A 111 7.93 -7.90 -14.48
N ARG A 112 9.20 -7.78 -14.07
CA ARG A 112 10.36 -8.39 -14.73
C ARG A 112 10.65 -9.78 -14.16
N LYS A 113 11.47 -10.57 -14.81
CA LYS A 113 11.79 -11.96 -14.42
C LYS A 113 12.31 -12.09 -12.98
N LYS A 114 12.99 -11.09 -12.47
CA LYS A 114 13.54 -11.07 -11.09
C LYS A 114 12.51 -10.64 -10.03
N ASP A 115 11.41 -10.02 -10.44
CA ASP A 115 10.39 -9.54 -9.52
C ASP A 115 9.53 -10.71 -9.01
N VAL A 116 9.15 -10.66 -7.75
CA VAL A 116 8.32 -11.70 -7.14
C VAL A 116 6.86 -11.30 -7.18
N GLN A 117 6.01 -12.19 -7.66
CA GLN A 117 4.56 -11.97 -7.69
C GLN A 117 3.86 -12.78 -6.61
N ILE A 118 3.08 -12.12 -5.76
CA ILE A 118 2.36 -12.69 -4.63
C ILE A 118 0.85 -12.58 -4.91
N PRO A 119 0.19 -13.66 -5.33
CA PRO A 119 -1.27 -13.66 -5.42
C PRO A 119 -1.89 -13.62 -4.02
N LYS A 120 -2.93 -12.81 -3.86
CA LYS A 120 -3.76 -12.72 -2.66
C LYS A 120 -5.23 -12.82 -3.01
N THR A 121 -6.09 -13.08 -2.03
CA THR A 121 -7.54 -13.24 -2.19
C THR A 121 -8.33 -12.36 -1.21
N THR A 122 -7.64 -11.42 -0.58
CA THR A 122 -8.23 -10.39 0.29
C THR A 122 -7.28 -9.21 0.43
N TYR A 123 -7.66 -8.20 1.16
CA TYR A 123 -7.01 -6.87 1.21
C TYR A 123 -5.55 -6.91 1.61
N SER A 124 -5.20 -7.61 2.70
CA SER A 124 -3.82 -7.65 3.17
C SER A 124 -2.95 -8.55 2.32
N SER A 125 -1.79 -8.04 1.92
CA SER A 125 -0.76 -8.80 1.21
C SER A 125 -0.14 -9.92 2.05
N PHE A 126 -0.29 -9.89 3.36
CA PHE A 126 0.23 -10.92 4.27
C PHE A 126 -0.76 -12.05 4.55
N PHE A 127 -2.08 -11.77 4.48
CA PHE A 127 -3.10 -12.73 4.88
C PHE A 127 -3.17 -13.93 3.93
N ASN A 128 -2.87 -15.12 4.44
CA ASN A 128 -2.87 -16.39 3.70
C ASN A 128 -2.04 -16.35 2.41
N THR A 129 -0.93 -15.59 2.40
CA THR A 129 -0.01 -15.52 1.26
C THR A 129 1.38 -16.03 1.62
N ARG A 130 2.25 -16.07 0.62
CA ARG A 130 3.67 -16.38 0.82
C ARG A 130 4.55 -15.13 1.02
N LEU A 131 3.95 -13.92 1.15
CA LEU A 131 4.72 -12.66 1.18
C LEU A 131 5.82 -12.70 2.23
N GLU A 132 5.50 -13.05 3.48
CA GLU A 132 6.48 -13.06 4.57
C GLU A 132 7.66 -14.00 4.29
N ARG A 133 7.39 -15.17 3.71
CA ARG A 133 8.44 -16.10 3.29
C ARG A 133 9.34 -15.51 2.19
N GLU A 134 8.76 -14.84 1.20
CA GLU A 134 9.52 -14.23 0.12
C GLU A 134 10.33 -13.01 0.61
N LEU A 135 9.77 -12.21 1.52
CA LEU A 135 10.51 -11.13 2.19
C LEU A 135 11.76 -11.67 2.91
N LYS A 136 11.63 -12.73 3.69
CA LYS A 136 12.75 -13.37 4.41
C LYS A 136 13.86 -13.90 3.50
N ARG A 137 13.59 -14.11 2.22
CA ARG A 137 14.59 -14.55 1.22
C ARG A 137 15.41 -13.42 0.62
N THR A 138 14.96 -12.17 0.78
CA THR A 138 15.69 -11.01 0.29
C THR A 138 16.92 -10.69 1.16
N HIS A 139 17.82 -9.85 0.67
CA HIS A 139 18.97 -9.37 1.42
C HIS A 139 19.82 -10.53 2.01
N ASP A 140 20.11 -11.54 1.16
CA ASP A 140 20.90 -12.73 1.55
C ASP A 140 20.33 -13.49 2.75
N GLY A 141 18.99 -13.55 2.84
CA GLY A 141 18.28 -14.25 3.91
C GLY A 141 18.06 -13.45 5.18
N LYS A 142 18.54 -12.21 5.28
CA LYS A 142 18.29 -11.31 6.42
C LYS A 142 16.88 -10.70 6.38
N GLY A 143 16.26 -10.66 5.21
CA GLY A 143 15.00 -9.97 4.96
C GLY A 143 15.08 -8.45 5.08
N PRO A 144 14.00 -7.74 4.71
CA PRO A 144 13.92 -6.29 4.89
C PRO A 144 13.61 -5.93 6.35
N ASN A 145 13.90 -4.71 6.73
CA ASN A 145 13.33 -4.08 7.91
C ASN A 145 12.36 -2.95 7.54
N THR A 146 12.36 -2.51 6.29
CA THR A 146 11.53 -1.40 5.81
C THR A 146 10.84 -1.78 4.50
N LEU A 147 9.51 -1.66 4.47
CA LEU A 147 8.71 -1.87 3.26
C LEU A 147 8.29 -0.52 2.67
N ILE A 148 8.60 -0.31 1.40
CA ILE A 148 8.13 0.83 0.62
C ILE A 148 6.90 0.37 -0.15
N ILE A 149 5.74 0.95 0.15
CA ILE A 149 4.45 0.49 -0.36
C ILE A 149 3.90 1.49 -1.38
N SER A 150 3.51 1.00 -2.55
CA SER A 150 2.80 1.74 -3.60
C SER A 150 1.60 0.96 -4.09
N GLY A 151 0.67 1.61 -4.81
CA GLY A 151 -0.49 0.98 -5.44
C GLY A 151 -1.83 1.34 -4.82
N LEU A 152 -2.79 0.44 -4.88
CA LEU A 152 -4.21 0.67 -4.59
C LEU A 152 -4.75 -0.28 -3.52
N HIS A 153 -5.76 0.12 -2.78
CA HIS A 153 -6.22 1.47 -2.50
C HIS A 153 -5.65 1.91 -1.16
N THR A 154 -5.33 3.20 -1.02
CA THR A 154 -4.68 3.75 0.18
C THR A 154 -5.42 3.39 1.47
N ASP A 155 -6.74 3.43 1.45
CA ASP A 155 -7.64 3.16 2.58
C ASP A 155 -8.10 1.70 2.69
N CYS A 156 -7.65 0.82 1.78
CA CYS A 156 -8.04 -0.60 1.74
C CYS A 156 -6.80 -1.51 1.68
N CYS A 157 -6.41 -2.03 0.52
CA CYS A 157 -5.32 -3.02 0.43
C CYS A 157 -3.98 -2.49 0.94
N VAL A 158 -3.62 -1.25 0.61
CA VAL A 158 -2.42 -0.58 1.16
C VAL A 158 -2.53 -0.47 2.68
N ARG A 159 -3.68 -0.01 3.19
CA ARG A 159 -3.93 0.14 4.63
C ARG A 159 -3.78 -1.18 5.39
N HIS A 160 -4.47 -2.24 4.95
CA HIS A 160 -4.44 -3.53 5.62
C HIS A 160 -3.07 -4.20 5.53
N THR A 161 -2.37 -4.02 4.40
CA THR A 161 -0.99 -4.48 4.23
C THR A 161 -0.03 -3.74 5.17
N THR A 162 -0.20 -2.43 5.32
CA THR A 162 0.62 -1.61 6.25
C THR A 162 0.35 -2.00 7.70
N ALA A 163 -0.91 -2.26 8.07
CA ALA A 163 -1.27 -2.76 9.40
C ALA A 163 -0.54 -4.08 9.72
N ASP A 164 -0.63 -5.02 8.81
CA ASP A 164 0.00 -6.33 8.95
C ASP A 164 1.54 -6.25 8.94
N ALA A 165 2.12 -5.31 8.21
CA ALA A 165 3.55 -5.01 8.25
C ALA A 165 3.96 -4.49 9.64
N PHE A 166 3.22 -3.52 10.17
CA PHE A 166 3.43 -2.96 11.52
C PHE A 166 3.36 -4.03 12.60
N PHE A 167 2.35 -4.92 12.56
CA PHE A 167 2.23 -6.02 13.53
C PHE A 167 3.38 -7.03 13.49
N ARG A 168 4.15 -7.05 12.40
CA ARG A 168 5.33 -7.91 12.20
C ARG A 168 6.66 -7.18 12.44
N GLY A 169 6.60 -5.92 12.89
CA GLY A 169 7.78 -5.11 13.19
C GLY A 169 8.50 -4.53 11.97
N TYR A 170 7.84 -4.47 10.81
CA TYR A 170 8.38 -3.74 9.67
C TYR A 170 8.11 -2.24 9.81
N GLU A 171 9.11 -1.44 9.54
CA GLU A 171 8.91 -0.03 9.21
C GLU A 171 8.24 0.11 7.84
N THR A 172 7.43 1.14 7.65
CA THR A 172 6.75 1.35 6.38
C THR A 172 6.93 2.77 5.86
N ILE A 173 7.20 2.88 4.56
CA ILE A 173 7.20 4.13 3.81
C ILE A 173 6.13 4.01 2.74
N ILE A 174 5.16 4.90 2.76
CA ILE A 174 4.13 4.98 1.73
C ILE A 174 4.58 5.97 0.66
N ALA A 175 4.67 5.51 -0.57
CA ALA A 175 4.98 6.37 -1.72
C ALA A 175 3.75 7.24 -2.04
N GLU A 176 3.63 8.41 -1.40
CA GLU A 176 2.39 9.21 -1.36
C GLU A 176 1.88 9.62 -2.74
N ASP A 177 2.75 9.84 -3.71
CA ASP A 177 2.41 10.17 -5.10
C ASP A 177 2.27 8.91 -6.00
N ALA A 178 2.45 7.71 -5.42
CA ALA A 178 2.29 6.41 -6.06
C ALA A 178 1.28 5.49 -5.34
N VAL A 179 0.40 6.06 -4.50
CA VAL A 179 -0.81 5.42 -3.95
C VAL A 179 -2.01 6.31 -4.22
N ASN A 180 -3.21 5.73 -4.29
CA ASN A 180 -4.45 6.48 -4.41
C ASN A 180 -5.66 5.65 -3.96
N SER A 181 -6.85 6.27 -3.99
CA SER A 181 -8.13 5.64 -3.71
C SER A 181 -9.21 6.19 -4.64
N PHE A 182 -10.43 5.68 -4.56
CA PHE A 182 -11.53 6.10 -5.43
C PHE A 182 -11.83 7.60 -5.33
N THR A 183 -11.70 8.19 -4.14
CA THR A 183 -11.93 9.60 -3.89
C THR A 183 -10.75 10.27 -3.21
N GLU A 184 -10.66 11.60 -3.36
CA GLU A 184 -9.65 12.40 -2.65
C GLU A 184 -9.76 12.26 -1.14
N LEU A 185 -10.99 12.22 -0.62
CA LEU A 185 -11.22 12.04 0.82
C LEU A 185 -10.65 10.71 1.31
N GLN A 186 -10.93 9.60 0.63
CA GLN A 186 -10.41 8.29 0.97
C GLN A 186 -8.88 8.25 0.92
N TYR A 187 -8.28 8.84 -0.11
CA TYR A 187 -6.83 8.95 -0.23
C TYR A 187 -6.22 9.69 0.97
N ARG A 188 -6.72 10.90 1.27
CA ARG A 188 -6.17 11.73 2.36
C ARG A 188 -6.38 11.11 3.74
N THR A 189 -7.60 10.66 4.03
CA THR A 189 -7.89 10.01 5.31
C THR A 189 -7.14 8.69 5.47
N GLY A 190 -6.95 7.95 4.37
CA GLY A 190 -6.11 6.76 4.35
C GLY A 190 -4.67 7.07 4.75
N LEU A 191 -4.02 8.05 4.11
CA LEU A 191 -2.66 8.47 4.47
C LEU A 191 -2.55 8.94 5.92
N GLN A 192 -3.50 9.78 6.38
CA GLN A 192 -3.52 10.23 7.77
C GLN A 192 -3.63 9.06 8.75
N TYR A 193 -4.49 8.09 8.44
CA TYR A 193 -4.65 6.89 9.26
C TYR A 193 -3.36 6.07 9.35
N LEU A 194 -2.67 5.88 8.24
CA LEU A 194 -1.41 5.14 8.18
C LEU A 194 -0.32 5.82 9.01
N LYS A 195 -0.18 7.13 8.87
CA LYS A 195 0.77 7.94 9.67
C LYS A 195 0.46 7.85 11.16
N PHE A 196 -0.80 7.97 11.53
CA PHE A 196 -1.20 8.02 12.93
C PHE A 196 -1.06 6.67 13.64
N TRP A 197 -1.66 5.63 13.07
CA TRP A 197 -1.78 4.36 13.76
C TRP A 197 -0.60 3.41 13.55
N TYR A 198 0.05 3.50 12.39
CA TYR A 198 1.14 2.60 12.04
C TYR A 198 2.48 3.31 11.89
N LEU A 199 2.55 4.58 12.26
CA LEU A 199 3.77 5.39 12.21
C LEU A 199 4.45 5.33 10.84
N ALA A 200 3.66 5.13 9.79
CA ALA A 200 4.16 5.04 8.43
C ALA A 200 4.69 6.41 7.97
N ASP A 201 5.89 6.45 7.43
CA ASP A 201 6.35 7.62 6.70
C ASP A 201 5.55 7.77 5.41
N THR A 202 5.27 9.00 5.01
CA THR A 202 4.74 9.29 3.68
C THR A 202 5.69 10.21 2.94
N LEU A 203 6.22 9.73 1.83
CA LEU A 203 7.22 10.44 1.05
C LEU A 203 6.88 10.37 -0.44
N PRO A 204 7.15 11.44 -1.21
CA PRO A 204 7.05 11.35 -2.67
C PRO A 204 8.16 10.44 -3.23
N THR A 205 7.87 9.77 -4.33
CA THR A 205 8.77 8.81 -4.99
C THR A 205 10.16 9.38 -5.24
N LYS A 206 10.26 10.64 -5.62
CA LYS A 206 11.54 11.36 -5.82
C LYS A 206 12.43 11.41 -4.56
N LYS A 207 11.82 11.48 -3.37
CA LYS A 207 12.57 11.41 -2.09
C LYS A 207 12.94 9.97 -1.77
N ILE A 208 12.05 9.03 -1.99
CA ILE A 208 12.28 7.60 -1.76
C ILE A 208 13.45 7.10 -2.61
N SER A 209 13.50 7.46 -3.90
CA SER A 209 14.59 7.07 -4.81
C SER A 209 15.99 7.54 -4.39
N LYS A 210 16.08 8.48 -3.47
CA LYS A 210 17.35 8.94 -2.90
C LYS A 210 17.80 8.15 -1.66
N LEU A 211 16.95 7.23 -1.20
CA LEU A 211 17.26 6.35 -0.05
C LEU A 211 18.01 5.09 -0.48
N PHE A 212 18.01 4.79 -1.78
CA PHE A 212 18.58 3.58 -2.40
C PHE A 212 20.09 3.66 -2.70
#